data_4095721c91676e2fec3b721ca8b53f6f
#
_entry.id   4095721c91676e2fec3b721ca8b53f6f
#
_cell.length_a   1.000
_cell.length_b   1.000
_cell.length_c   1.000
_cell.angle_alpha   90.00
_cell.angle_beta   90.00
_cell.angle_gamma   90.00
#
_symmetry.space_group_name_H-M   'P 1'
#
loop_
_entity.id
_entity.type
_entity.pdbx_description
1 polymer ?
#
loop_
_entity_poly.entity_id
_entity_poly.type
_entity_poly.pdbx_seq_one_letter_code
_entity_poly.pdbx_strand_id
1 'polypeptide(L)'
;MKPRTYLAIVFITLGLVMAAIPQNTTHPYKLTPDQLLEQVNSGIQYFSPDQIADMIIKEDPSFLLIDVRSQDEYEEFHLPGAVNIPLPDLLSDEWKPYLNQDVRHNIFYSNSTVKANEAWMITLQLGYKNNYVLQGG
;
A
#
# COMPACT_ATOMS: atom_id res chain seq x y z
N MET A 1 -4.63 -52.44 -18.51
CA MET A 1 -3.37 -51.73 -18.17
C MET A 1 -2.83 -52.22 -16.83
N LYS A 2 -1.53 -52.44 -16.75
CA LYS A 2 -0.92 -52.85 -15.48
C LYS A 2 -1.02 -51.65 -14.49
N PRO A 3 -1.30 -51.87 -13.21
CA PRO A 3 -1.50 -50.78 -12.23
C PRO A 3 -0.31 -49.80 -12.15
N ARG A 4 0.90 -50.31 -12.42
CA ARG A 4 2.12 -49.48 -12.54
C ARG A 4 2.08 -48.43 -13.65
N THR A 5 1.47 -48.78 -14.81
CA THR A 5 1.37 -47.88 -15.97
C THR A 5 0.36 -46.76 -15.67
N TYR A 6 -0.72 -47.08 -14.96
CA TYR A 6 -1.71 -46.12 -14.54
C TYR A 6 -1.12 -45.08 -13.57
N LEU A 7 -0.35 -45.56 -12.60
CA LEU A 7 0.32 -44.69 -11.62
C LEU A 7 1.32 -43.75 -12.28
N ALA A 8 2.12 -44.28 -13.26
CA ALA A 8 3.09 -43.47 -14.01
C ALA A 8 2.39 -42.33 -14.81
N ILE A 9 1.26 -42.62 -15.45
CA ILE A 9 0.47 -41.65 -16.21
C ILE A 9 -0.06 -40.55 -15.25
N VAL A 10 -0.57 -40.92 -14.07
CA VAL A 10 -1.05 -39.98 -13.08
C VAL A 10 0.06 -39.05 -12.60
N PHE A 11 1.24 -39.56 -12.31
CA PHE A 11 2.36 -38.71 -11.88
C PHE A 11 2.87 -37.81 -13.00
N ILE A 12 2.90 -38.26 -14.24
CA ILE A 12 3.31 -37.45 -15.40
C ILE A 12 2.30 -36.33 -15.65
N THR A 13 0.99 -36.61 -15.59
CA THR A 13 -0.05 -35.60 -15.78
C THR A 13 -0.04 -34.60 -14.65
N LEU A 14 0.15 -35.03 -13.39
CA LEU A 14 0.25 -34.13 -12.24
C LEU A 14 1.49 -33.23 -12.36
N GLY A 15 2.63 -33.77 -12.77
CA GLY A 15 3.87 -33.02 -13.01
C GLY A 15 3.70 -31.97 -14.12
N LEU A 16 3.02 -32.32 -15.21
CA LEU A 16 2.70 -31.37 -16.30
C LEU A 16 1.76 -30.25 -15.84
N VAL A 17 0.75 -30.57 -15.05
CA VAL A 17 -0.16 -29.56 -14.48
C VAL A 17 0.60 -28.62 -13.55
N MET A 18 1.46 -29.14 -12.67
CA MET A 18 2.28 -28.32 -11.76
C MET A 18 3.28 -27.44 -12.53
N ALA A 19 3.85 -27.92 -13.63
CA ALA A 19 4.76 -27.13 -14.47
C ALA A 19 4.05 -26.03 -15.27
N ALA A 20 2.75 -26.19 -15.53
CA ALA A 20 1.92 -25.21 -16.22
C ALA A 20 1.37 -24.10 -15.30
N ILE A 21 1.51 -24.24 -13.98
CA ILE A 21 1.09 -23.19 -13.03
C ILE A 21 2.12 -22.05 -13.11
N PRO A 22 1.72 -20.82 -13.49
CA PRO A 22 2.64 -19.69 -13.52
C PRO A 22 3.20 -19.46 -12.12
N GLN A 23 4.50 -19.36 -11.99
CA GLN A 23 5.19 -19.19 -10.68
C GLN A 23 4.77 -17.92 -9.92
N ASN A 24 4.05 -17.01 -10.57
CA ASN A 24 3.73 -15.69 -10.05
C ASN A 24 2.25 -15.48 -9.65
N THR A 25 1.42 -16.52 -9.59
CA THR A 25 -0.01 -16.40 -9.25
C THR A 25 -0.26 -16.08 -7.76
N THR A 26 0.76 -16.18 -6.91
CA THR A 26 0.64 -16.01 -5.45
C THR A 26 1.34 -14.75 -4.91
N HIS A 27 1.99 -13.94 -5.78
CA HIS A 27 2.62 -12.71 -5.31
C HIS A 27 1.59 -11.56 -5.25
N PRO A 28 1.22 -11.11 -4.04
CA PRO A 28 0.32 -9.96 -3.87
C PRO A 28 0.98 -8.64 -4.31
N TYR A 29 2.30 -8.64 -4.49
CA TYR A 29 3.09 -7.45 -4.75
C TYR A 29 3.29 -7.21 -6.25
N LYS A 30 3.06 -5.97 -6.68
CA LYS A 30 3.16 -5.57 -8.09
C LYS A 30 4.57 -5.11 -8.49
N LEU A 31 5.40 -4.72 -7.53
CA LEU A 31 6.74 -4.21 -7.77
C LEU A 31 7.81 -5.21 -7.32
N THR A 32 8.89 -5.28 -8.07
CA THR A 32 10.11 -5.98 -7.64
C THR A 32 10.84 -5.16 -6.58
N PRO A 33 11.74 -5.76 -5.77
CA PRO A 33 12.53 -5.03 -4.78
C PRO A 33 13.33 -3.87 -5.39
N ASP A 34 13.91 -4.05 -6.57
CA ASP A 34 14.68 -3.01 -7.27
C ASP A 34 13.78 -1.83 -7.70
N GLN A 35 12.60 -2.11 -8.25
CA GLN A 35 11.62 -1.10 -8.60
C GLN A 35 11.11 -0.33 -7.38
N LEU A 36 10.88 -1.02 -6.26
CA LEU A 36 10.50 -0.37 -5.01
C LEU A 36 11.59 0.56 -4.50
N LEU A 37 12.85 0.10 -4.54
CA LEU A 37 14.00 0.90 -4.12
C LEU A 37 14.17 2.15 -4.99
N GLU A 38 13.97 2.04 -6.30
CA GLU A 38 14.00 3.18 -7.22
C GLU A 38 12.91 4.20 -6.88
N GLN A 39 11.69 3.75 -6.61
CA GLN A 39 10.58 4.62 -6.19
C GLN A 39 10.89 5.34 -4.87
N VAL A 40 11.39 4.64 -3.87
CA VAL A 40 11.80 5.23 -2.58
C VAL A 40 12.89 6.30 -2.77
N ASN A 41 13.89 6.02 -3.59
CA ASN A 41 15.01 6.93 -3.84
C ASN A 41 14.62 8.15 -4.69
N SER A 42 13.54 8.07 -5.47
CA SER A 42 13.09 9.18 -6.32
C SER A 42 12.57 10.38 -5.52
N GLY A 43 12.10 10.17 -4.29
CA GLY A 43 11.55 11.22 -3.43
C GLY A 43 10.25 11.86 -3.93
N ILE A 44 9.65 11.33 -5.00
CA ILE A 44 8.43 11.87 -5.63
C ILE A 44 7.22 11.76 -4.69
N GLN A 45 7.27 10.85 -3.73
CA GLN A 45 6.18 10.57 -2.80
C GLN A 45 5.98 11.62 -1.72
N TYR A 46 6.85 12.62 -1.60
CA TYR A 46 6.79 13.56 -0.48
C TYR A 46 6.05 14.85 -0.82
N PHE A 47 5.13 15.23 0.08
CA PHE A 47 4.63 16.59 0.23
C PHE A 47 5.33 17.29 1.38
N SER A 48 5.73 18.53 1.19
CA SER A 48 6.35 19.32 2.26
C SER A 48 5.29 19.80 3.26
N PRO A 49 5.66 20.07 4.53
CA PRO A 49 4.76 20.67 5.52
C PRO A 49 4.12 21.97 5.05
N ASP A 50 4.86 22.81 4.33
CA ASP A 50 4.35 24.08 3.82
C ASP A 50 3.26 23.87 2.75
N GLN A 51 3.43 22.90 1.86
CA GLN A 51 2.41 22.53 0.88
C GLN A 51 1.12 22.07 1.57
N ILE A 52 1.26 21.20 2.57
CA ILE A 52 0.10 20.69 3.33
C ILE A 52 -0.59 21.82 4.10
N ALA A 53 0.17 22.69 4.76
CA ALA A 53 -0.39 23.84 5.46
C ALA A 53 -1.18 24.77 4.52
N ASP A 54 -0.64 25.04 3.33
CA ASP A 54 -1.31 25.85 2.31
C ASP A 54 -2.61 25.19 1.81
N MET A 55 -2.59 23.87 1.58
CA MET A 55 -3.78 23.11 1.20
C MET A 55 -4.86 23.10 2.30
N ILE A 56 -4.47 22.97 3.57
CA ILE A 56 -5.41 23.05 4.71
C ILE A 56 -6.03 24.45 4.80
N ILE A 57 -5.23 25.52 4.70
CA ILE A 57 -5.69 26.91 4.77
C ILE A 57 -6.68 27.23 3.65
N LYS A 58 -6.44 26.71 2.46
CA LYS A 58 -7.29 26.89 1.26
C LYS A 58 -8.50 25.97 1.23
N GLU A 59 -8.65 25.07 2.19
CA GLU A 59 -9.70 24.03 2.21
C GLU A 59 -9.75 23.24 0.89
N ASP A 60 -8.57 22.90 0.36
CA ASP A 60 -8.43 22.21 -0.93
C ASP A 60 -9.07 20.82 -0.88
N PRO A 61 -10.08 20.52 -1.70
CA PRO A 61 -10.74 19.20 -1.68
C PRO A 61 -9.94 18.10 -2.39
N SER A 62 -8.81 18.44 -3.01
CA SER A 62 -8.02 17.51 -3.84
C SER A 62 -7.14 16.57 -3.02
N PHE A 63 -7.08 16.71 -1.70
CA PHE A 63 -6.28 15.85 -0.83
C PHE A 63 -7.07 15.29 0.36
N LEU A 64 -6.53 14.25 0.95
CA LEU A 64 -7.00 13.64 2.20
C LEU A 64 -5.79 13.31 3.07
N LEU A 65 -5.75 13.86 4.28
CA LEU A 65 -4.75 13.48 5.28
C LEU A 65 -5.15 12.17 5.94
N ILE A 66 -4.22 11.24 6.03
CA ILE A 66 -4.41 9.94 6.67
C ILE A 66 -3.40 9.78 7.80
N ASP A 67 -3.92 9.77 9.03
CA ASP A 67 -3.15 9.52 10.24
C ASP A 67 -2.98 8.01 10.43
N VAL A 68 -1.73 7.52 10.36
CA VAL A 68 -1.44 6.08 10.53
C VAL A 68 -1.02 5.69 11.95
N ARG A 69 -1.18 6.61 12.90
CA ARG A 69 -0.96 6.35 14.32
C ARG A 69 -2.11 5.53 14.92
N SER A 70 -1.96 5.15 16.19
CA SER A 70 -3.03 4.52 16.94
C SER A 70 -4.24 5.44 17.08
N GLN A 71 -5.40 4.86 17.34
CA GLN A 71 -6.62 5.62 17.58
C GLN A 71 -6.47 6.56 18.78
N ASP A 72 -5.83 6.12 19.86
CA ASP A 72 -5.61 6.94 21.06
C ASP A 72 -4.78 8.18 20.76
N GLU A 73 -3.70 8.06 19.98
CA GLU A 73 -2.86 9.17 19.56
C GLU A 73 -3.63 10.14 18.64
N TYR A 74 -4.47 9.63 17.76
CA TYR A 74 -5.32 10.43 16.89
C TYR A 74 -6.37 11.22 17.69
N GLU A 75 -7.00 10.58 18.68
CA GLU A 75 -8.01 11.23 19.55
C GLU A 75 -7.38 12.30 20.43
N GLU A 76 -6.13 12.12 20.86
CA GLU A 76 -5.41 13.13 21.63
C GLU A 76 -5.13 14.40 20.81
N PHE A 77 -4.64 14.23 19.59
CA PHE A 77 -4.40 15.32 18.65
C PHE A 77 -4.22 14.79 17.23
N HIS A 78 -4.83 15.43 16.24
CA HIS A 78 -4.65 15.13 14.82
C HIS A 78 -4.70 16.41 13.97
N LEU A 79 -4.19 16.31 12.74
CA LEU A 79 -4.26 17.43 11.79
C LEU A 79 -5.71 17.65 11.33
N PRO A 80 -6.11 18.91 11.07
CA PRO A 80 -7.47 19.24 10.65
C PRO A 80 -7.90 18.47 9.39
N GLY A 81 -9.07 17.84 9.47
CA GLY A 81 -9.64 17.06 8.35
C GLY A 81 -9.00 15.69 8.10
N ALA A 82 -8.07 15.25 8.96
CA ALA A 82 -7.47 13.94 8.85
C ALA A 82 -8.42 12.80 9.19
N VAL A 83 -8.24 11.66 8.53
CA VAL A 83 -8.89 10.39 8.83
C VAL A 83 -7.88 9.47 9.50
N ASN A 84 -8.28 8.76 10.55
CA ASN A 84 -7.41 7.78 11.19
C ASN A 84 -7.55 6.41 10.53
N ILE A 85 -6.45 5.91 10.02
CA ILE A 85 -6.30 4.52 9.53
C ILE A 85 -5.03 3.96 10.14
N PRO A 86 -5.10 3.34 11.32
CA PRO A 86 -3.92 2.77 11.97
C PRO A 86 -3.15 1.84 11.02
N LEU A 87 -1.82 1.91 11.06
CA LEU A 87 -0.96 1.14 10.15
C LEU A 87 -1.30 -0.37 10.11
N PRO A 88 -1.63 -1.07 11.22
CA PRO A 88 -2.04 -2.47 11.18
C PRO A 88 -3.34 -2.73 10.40
N ASP A 89 -4.23 -1.73 10.33
CA ASP A 89 -5.56 -1.85 9.72
C ASP A 89 -5.57 -1.48 8.24
N LEU A 90 -4.43 -1.01 7.72
CA LEU A 90 -4.30 -0.49 6.35
C LEU A 90 -4.70 -1.51 5.26
N LEU A 91 -4.57 -2.81 5.56
CA LEU A 91 -4.89 -3.90 4.64
C LEU A 91 -6.34 -4.40 4.75
N SER A 92 -7.14 -3.84 5.67
CA SER A 92 -8.53 -4.24 5.81
C SER A 92 -9.38 -3.78 4.63
N ASP A 93 -10.38 -4.57 4.27
CA ASP A 93 -11.28 -4.27 3.14
C ASP A 93 -12.08 -2.97 3.34
N GLU A 94 -12.28 -2.56 4.59
CA GLU A 94 -12.97 -1.33 4.98
C GLU A 94 -12.29 -0.09 4.40
N TRP A 95 -10.96 -0.02 4.44
CA TRP A 95 -10.19 1.14 4.01
C TRP A 95 -9.81 1.13 2.53
N LYS A 96 -10.01 0.01 1.86
CA LYS A 96 -9.68 -0.12 0.44
C LYS A 96 -10.30 0.96 -0.45
N PRO A 97 -11.57 1.39 -0.28
CA PRO A 97 -12.14 2.46 -1.09
C PRO A 97 -11.47 3.82 -0.89
N TYR A 98 -10.87 4.06 0.29
CA TYR A 98 -10.12 5.28 0.59
C TYR A 98 -8.72 5.27 -0.02
N LEU A 99 -8.07 4.10 0.00
CA LEU A 99 -6.67 3.94 -0.39
C LEU A 99 -6.49 3.65 -1.88
N ASN A 100 -7.44 2.95 -2.50
CA ASN A 100 -7.43 2.58 -3.91
C ASN A 100 -8.41 3.45 -4.71
N GLN A 101 -8.12 4.72 -4.83
CA GLN A 101 -8.89 5.71 -5.59
C GLN A 101 -7.94 6.68 -6.30
N ASP A 102 -8.44 7.41 -7.29
CA ASP A 102 -7.67 8.35 -8.12
C ASP A 102 -8.27 9.77 -8.14
N VAL A 103 -9.20 10.05 -7.24
CA VAL A 103 -9.89 11.35 -7.16
C VAL A 103 -9.11 12.36 -6.33
N ARG A 104 -8.43 11.89 -5.26
CA ARG A 104 -7.70 12.73 -4.31
C ARG A 104 -6.29 12.20 -4.06
N HIS A 105 -5.41 13.08 -3.61
CA HIS A 105 -4.09 12.72 -3.09
C HIS A 105 -4.24 12.29 -1.63
N ASN A 106 -4.04 11.03 -1.32
CA ASN A 106 -3.94 10.54 0.05
C ASN A 106 -2.54 10.84 0.57
N ILE A 107 -2.44 11.50 1.70
CA ILE A 107 -1.16 11.90 2.30
C ILE A 107 -1.05 11.30 3.68
N PHE A 108 -0.20 10.28 3.80
CA PHE A 108 0.05 9.62 5.08
C PHE A 108 0.95 10.47 5.97
N TYR A 109 0.61 10.55 7.25
CA TYR A 109 1.47 11.15 8.27
C TYR A 109 1.43 10.35 9.58
N SER A 110 2.44 10.59 10.42
CA SER A 110 2.63 9.91 11.70
C SER A 110 3.49 10.79 12.62
N ASN A 111 3.92 10.27 13.76
CA ASN A 111 4.95 10.89 14.61
C ASN A 111 6.37 10.75 14.03
N SER A 112 6.53 9.99 12.95
CA SER A 112 7.80 9.82 12.26
C SER A 112 7.60 9.48 10.80
N THR A 113 8.52 9.94 9.96
CA THR A 113 8.54 9.62 8.53
C THR A 113 8.56 8.11 8.24
N VAL A 114 9.09 7.29 9.15
CA VAL A 114 9.22 5.84 8.96
C VAL A 114 7.87 5.17 8.82
N LYS A 115 6.94 5.36 9.75
CA LYS A 115 5.61 4.74 9.70
C LYS A 115 4.76 5.25 8.53
N ALA A 116 4.86 6.53 8.20
CA ALA A 116 4.16 7.10 7.06
C ALA A 116 4.70 6.52 5.73
N ASN A 117 6.02 6.35 5.60
CA ASN A 117 6.63 5.67 4.44
C ASN A 117 6.25 4.19 4.38
N GLU A 118 6.16 3.50 5.52
CA GLU A 118 5.71 2.11 5.56
C GLU A 118 4.28 1.97 5.01
N ALA A 119 3.36 2.84 5.40
CA ALA A 119 2.01 2.90 4.85
C ALA A 119 2.01 3.13 3.33
N TRP A 120 2.81 4.09 2.87
CA TRP A 120 2.98 4.37 1.44
C TRP A 120 3.52 3.16 0.67
N MET A 121 4.58 2.50 1.17
CA MET A 121 5.16 1.31 0.53
C MET A 121 4.15 0.16 0.41
N ILE A 122 3.32 -0.04 1.44
CA ILE A 122 2.26 -1.05 1.41
C ILE A 122 1.26 -0.75 0.29
N THR A 123 0.76 0.48 0.20
CA THR A 123 -0.19 0.87 -0.85
C THR A 123 0.42 0.83 -2.24
N LEU A 124 1.69 1.18 -2.37
CA LEU A 124 2.44 1.08 -3.62
C LEU A 124 2.56 -0.38 -4.09
N GLN A 125 2.87 -1.31 -3.18
CA GLN A 125 2.96 -2.74 -3.49
C GLN A 125 1.60 -3.36 -3.87
N LEU A 126 0.51 -2.85 -3.31
CA LEU A 126 -0.84 -3.23 -3.72
C LEU A 126 -1.23 -2.63 -5.08
N GLY A 127 -0.41 -1.71 -5.61
CA GLY A 127 -0.64 -0.99 -6.86
C GLY A 127 -1.71 0.09 -6.75
N TYR A 128 -1.95 0.60 -5.54
CA TYR A 128 -2.83 1.74 -5.31
C TYR A 128 -2.11 3.02 -5.73
N LYS A 129 -2.82 3.92 -6.39
CA LYS A 129 -2.30 5.18 -6.89
C LYS A 129 -2.66 6.34 -5.96
N ASN A 130 -2.02 7.49 -6.21
CA ASN A 130 -2.30 8.75 -5.49
C ASN A 130 -2.12 8.68 -3.96
N ASN A 131 -1.18 7.84 -3.50
CA ASN A 131 -0.78 7.78 -2.11
C ASN A 131 0.60 8.41 -1.95
N TYR A 132 0.75 9.28 -0.97
CA TYR A 132 1.93 10.11 -0.72
C TYR A 132 2.24 10.17 0.77
N VAL A 133 3.31 10.86 1.14
CA VAL A 133 3.80 10.98 2.51
C VAL A 133 4.04 12.44 2.86
N LEU A 134 3.65 12.85 4.06
CA LEU A 134 4.06 14.13 4.63
C LEU A 134 5.55 14.03 5.04
N GLN A 135 6.37 14.90 4.48
CA GLN A 135 7.79 14.96 4.81
C GLN A 135 7.97 15.42 6.26
N GLY A 136 8.70 14.64 7.04
CA GLY A 136 8.98 14.94 8.46
C GLY A 136 8.07 14.20 9.44
N GLY A 137 7.06 13.52 8.99
CA GLY A 137 6.15 12.73 9.85
C GLY A 137 4.72 13.15 9.78
#